data_e08cffcad04efe8ebd1c1c1ce75ec96d
#
_entry.id   e08cffcad04efe8ebd1c1c1ce75ec96d
#
_cell.length_a   1.000
_cell.length_b   1.000
_cell.length_c   1.000
_cell.angle_alpha   90.00
_cell.angle_beta   90.00
_cell.angle_gamma   90.00
#
_symmetry.space_group_name_H-M   'P 1'
#
loop_
_entity.id
_entity.type
_entity.pdbx_description
1 polymer ?
#
loop_
_entity_poly.entity_id
_entity_poly.type
_entity_poly.pdbx_seq_one_letter_code
_entity_poly.pdbx_strand_id
1 'polypeptide(L)'
;AAYGEPLATPAGGLTHVFPTAAAIAAADPGHPAVPAARRRALLGLASALDRGDVVLDAGADLVETRRRLEELPGIGPWTVGYIAMRALRDPDAFLPGDLGVRHALEALGCDGSPRVVTGLSERWRPYRAYALQHLWAQLPPTRRSRRDLRPAPDPLAA
;
A
#
# COMPACT_ATOMS: atom_id res chain seq x y z
N ALA A 1 -6.86 -13.69 7.57
CA ALA A 1 -7.66 -14.63 8.37
C ALA A 1 -7.43 -14.48 9.88
N ALA A 2 -6.23 -14.13 10.36
CA ALA A 2 -5.93 -14.16 11.81
C ALA A 2 -6.70 -13.12 12.66
N TYR A 3 -7.18 -12.02 12.07
CA TYR A 3 -7.80 -10.92 12.82
C TYR A 3 -9.13 -10.44 12.21
N GLY A 4 -9.49 -10.95 11.03
CA GLY A 4 -10.75 -10.60 10.40
C GLY A 4 -11.87 -11.50 10.90
N GLU A 5 -13.08 -10.98 10.94
CA GLU A 5 -14.28 -11.77 11.24
C GLU A 5 -14.57 -12.75 10.12
N PRO A 6 -15.03 -13.99 10.43
CA PRO A 6 -15.45 -14.94 9.44
C PRO A 6 -16.61 -14.42 8.59
N LEU A 7 -16.56 -14.65 7.29
CA LEU A 7 -17.71 -14.42 6.42
C LEU A 7 -18.79 -15.47 6.70
N ALA A 8 -20.04 -15.05 6.80
CA ALA A 8 -21.19 -15.97 6.94
C ALA A 8 -21.27 -16.95 5.77
N THR A 9 -20.90 -16.49 4.57
CA THR A 9 -20.81 -17.32 3.36
C THR A 9 -19.49 -17.05 2.67
N PRO A 10 -18.54 -18.01 2.65
CA PRO A 10 -17.30 -17.86 1.90
C PRO A 10 -17.56 -17.69 0.41
N ALA A 11 -16.78 -16.82 -0.24
CA ALA A 11 -16.91 -16.52 -1.67
C ALA A 11 -15.53 -16.47 -2.35
N GLY A 12 -15.33 -17.24 -3.42
CA GLY A 12 -14.11 -17.21 -4.22
C GLY A 12 -12.80 -17.43 -3.45
N GLY A 13 -12.84 -18.25 -2.39
CA GLY A 13 -11.69 -18.51 -1.50
C GLY A 13 -11.51 -17.45 -0.39
N LEU A 14 -12.32 -16.40 -0.35
CA LEU A 14 -12.37 -15.45 0.76
C LEU A 14 -13.20 -16.04 1.90
N THR A 15 -12.62 -16.12 3.09
CA THR A 15 -13.25 -16.71 4.28
C THR A 15 -13.47 -15.73 5.43
N HIS A 16 -12.81 -14.57 5.36
CA HIS A 16 -12.84 -13.53 6.39
C HIS A 16 -12.89 -12.14 5.75
N VAL A 17 -13.49 -11.19 6.45
CA VAL A 17 -13.36 -9.77 6.10
C VAL A 17 -11.95 -9.26 6.44
N PHE A 18 -11.56 -8.14 5.86
CA PHE A 18 -10.32 -7.46 6.27
C PHE A 18 -10.50 -6.96 7.72
N PRO A 19 -9.50 -7.15 8.60
CA PRO A 19 -9.61 -6.76 9.99
C PRO A 19 -9.75 -5.25 10.16
N THR A 20 -10.48 -4.84 11.19
CA THR A 20 -10.55 -3.43 11.61
C THR A 20 -9.23 -2.97 12.23
N ALA A 21 -9.03 -1.64 12.31
CA ALA A 21 -7.87 -1.07 12.99
C ALA A 21 -7.83 -1.49 14.46
N ALA A 22 -8.98 -1.48 15.15
CA ALA A 22 -9.12 -1.96 16.52
C ALA A 22 -8.66 -3.42 16.69
N ALA A 23 -9.10 -4.31 15.79
CA ALA A 23 -8.72 -5.71 15.84
C ALA A 23 -7.20 -5.94 15.64
N ILE A 24 -6.57 -5.13 14.80
CA ILE A 24 -5.11 -5.18 14.61
C ILE A 24 -4.38 -4.56 15.81
N ALA A 25 -4.87 -3.44 16.34
CA ALA A 25 -4.27 -2.77 17.50
C ALA A 25 -4.29 -3.64 18.78
N ALA A 26 -5.35 -4.43 18.94
CA ALA A 26 -5.50 -5.38 20.05
C ALA A 26 -4.79 -6.72 19.82
N ALA A 27 -4.11 -6.93 18.68
CA ALA A 27 -3.46 -8.18 18.36
C ALA A 27 -2.26 -8.46 19.28
N ASP A 28 -1.98 -9.76 19.52
CA ASP A 28 -0.78 -10.20 20.23
C ASP A 28 0.48 -9.55 19.61
N PRO A 29 1.37 -8.96 20.44
CA PRO A 29 2.63 -8.37 19.98
C PRO A 29 3.54 -9.34 19.20
N GLY A 30 3.33 -10.64 19.32
CA GLY A 30 3.99 -11.68 18.51
C GLY A 30 3.48 -11.79 17.08
N HIS A 31 2.31 -11.24 16.78
CA HIS A 31 1.64 -11.31 15.48
C HIS A 31 1.43 -9.92 14.86
N PRO A 32 1.32 -9.81 13.52
CA PRO A 32 1.51 -10.84 12.50
C PRO A 32 2.97 -11.31 12.39
N ALA A 33 3.17 -12.49 11.78
CA ALA A 33 4.50 -13.10 11.57
C ALA A 33 5.29 -12.35 10.48
N VAL A 34 5.66 -11.11 10.75
CA VAL A 34 6.50 -10.23 9.91
C VAL A 34 7.69 -9.73 10.74
N PRO A 35 8.76 -9.22 10.12
CA PRO A 35 9.89 -8.65 10.85
C PRO A 35 9.45 -7.64 11.91
N ALA A 36 10.08 -7.66 13.08
CA ALA A 36 9.67 -6.90 14.26
C ALA A 36 9.46 -5.40 14.01
N ALA A 37 10.32 -4.79 13.17
CA ALA A 37 10.19 -3.38 12.81
C ALA A 37 8.89 -3.10 12.02
N ARG A 38 8.56 -3.94 11.04
CA ARG A 38 7.32 -3.82 10.26
C ARG A 38 6.08 -4.06 11.12
N ARG A 39 6.17 -5.01 12.05
CA ARG A 39 5.09 -5.29 12.99
C ARG A 39 4.82 -4.09 13.90
N ARG A 40 5.87 -3.49 14.47
CA ARG A 40 5.72 -2.26 15.28
C ARG A 40 5.07 -1.13 14.50
N ALA A 41 5.51 -0.89 13.26
CA ALA A 41 4.92 0.13 12.40
C ALA A 41 3.44 -0.15 12.10
N LEU A 42 3.08 -1.41 11.80
CA LEU A 42 1.69 -1.80 11.55
C LEU A 42 0.80 -1.62 12.79
N LEU A 43 1.26 -2.07 13.96
CA LEU A 43 0.52 -1.91 15.21
C LEU A 43 0.40 -0.45 15.60
N GLY A 44 1.45 0.35 15.41
CA GLY A 44 1.43 1.80 15.64
C GLY A 44 0.42 2.52 14.75
N LEU A 45 0.40 2.19 13.45
CA LEU A 45 -0.58 2.74 12.52
C LEU A 45 -2.01 2.32 12.88
N ALA A 46 -2.23 1.04 13.19
CA ALA A 46 -3.54 0.54 13.58
C ALA A 46 -4.05 1.24 14.85
N SER A 47 -3.19 1.42 15.85
CA SER A 47 -3.54 2.15 17.08
C SER A 47 -3.85 3.62 16.81
N ALA A 48 -3.12 4.29 15.93
CA ALA A 48 -3.38 5.69 15.55
C ALA A 48 -4.71 5.85 14.82
N LEU A 49 -5.05 4.89 13.94
CA LEU A 49 -6.34 4.85 13.24
C LEU A 49 -7.50 4.61 14.24
N ASP A 50 -7.34 3.67 15.16
CA ASP A 50 -8.35 3.32 16.15
C ASP A 50 -8.67 4.47 17.09
N ARG A 51 -7.65 5.25 17.50
CA ARG A 51 -7.83 6.46 18.30
C ARG A 51 -8.31 7.69 17.53
N GLY A 52 -8.34 7.63 16.20
CA GLY A 52 -8.65 8.79 15.36
C GLY A 52 -7.51 9.81 15.22
N ASP A 53 -6.28 9.47 15.67
CA ASP A 53 -5.10 10.34 15.49
C ASP A 53 -4.74 10.47 14.00
N VAL A 54 -5.03 9.45 13.20
CA VAL A 54 -4.91 9.42 11.74
C VAL A 54 -6.26 9.06 11.15
N VAL A 55 -6.71 9.82 10.15
CA VAL A 55 -7.97 9.57 9.44
C VAL A 55 -7.66 9.27 7.97
N LEU A 56 -8.15 8.15 7.45
CA LEU A 56 -7.94 7.74 6.06
C LEU A 56 -9.23 7.74 5.24
N ASP A 57 -10.23 8.48 5.68
CA ASP A 57 -11.52 8.56 5.01
C ASP A 57 -11.49 9.49 3.79
N ALA A 58 -12.47 9.31 2.90
CA ALA A 58 -12.68 10.22 1.78
C ALA A 58 -13.03 11.62 2.31
N GLY A 59 -12.20 12.62 1.98
CA GLY A 59 -12.37 13.99 2.47
C GLY A 59 -11.49 14.35 3.67
N ALA A 60 -10.65 13.43 4.16
CA ALA A 60 -9.63 13.77 5.15
C ALA A 60 -8.68 14.85 4.59
N ASP A 61 -8.21 15.73 5.49
CA ASP A 61 -7.19 16.72 5.13
C ASP A 61 -5.88 16.00 4.76
N LEU A 62 -5.51 16.09 3.49
CA LEU A 62 -4.34 15.42 2.94
C LEU A 62 -3.03 15.88 3.60
N VAL A 63 -2.92 17.18 3.90
CA VAL A 63 -1.70 17.75 4.46
C VAL A 63 -1.52 17.29 5.90
N GLU A 64 -2.58 17.44 6.69
CA GLU A 64 -2.55 17.02 8.11
C GLU A 64 -2.40 15.50 8.24
N THR A 65 -3.12 14.72 7.43
CA THR A 65 -3.01 13.25 7.47
C THR A 65 -1.60 12.78 7.11
N ARG A 66 -0.98 13.36 6.08
CA ARG A 66 0.42 13.05 5.73
C ARG A 66 1.38 13.38 6.88
N ARG A 67 1.24 14.56 7.48
CA ARG A 67 2.05 14.97 8.62
C ARG A 67 1.93 13.97 9.79
N ARG A 68 0.71 13.57 10.14
CA ARG A 68 0.45 12.58 11.20
C ARG A 68 1.05 11.21 10.88
N LEU A 69 0.96 10.76 9.63
CA LEU A 69 1.57 9.51 9.20
C LEU A 69 3.10 9.54 9.32
N GLU A 70 3.74 10.67 8.99
CA GLU A 70 5.20 10.84 9.07
C GLU A 70 5.72 10.80 10.52
N GLU A 71 4.89 11.15 11.50
CA GLU A 71 5.22 11.08 12.93
C GLU A 71 5.22 9.65 13.48
N LEU A 72 4.62 8.69 12.74
CA LEU A 72 4.55 7.30 13.20
C LEU A 72 5.88 6.56 12.98
N PRO A 73 6.45 5.95 14.04
CA PRO A 73 7.69 5.20 13.94
C PRO A 73 7.61 4.06 12.92
N GLY A 74 8.51 4.08 11.94
CA GLY A 74 8.58 3.06 10.87
C GLY A 74 7.69 3.33 9.66
N ILE A 75 6.96 4.45 9.63
CA ILE A 75 6.24 4.94 8.47
C ILE A 75 7.11 6.01 7.79
N GLY A 76 7.79 5.62 6.71
CA GLY A 76 8.66 6.53 5.96
C GLY A 76 7.93 7.22 4.80
N PRO A 77 8.60 8.18 4.11
CA PRO A 77 8.00 8.97 3.02
C PRO A 77 7.40 8.13 1.90
N TRP A 78 8.01 6.99 1.57
CA TRP A 78 7.47 6.06 0.58
C TRP A 78 6.11 5.50 1.03
N THR A 79 6.01 5.07 2.29
CA THR A 79 4.77 4.51 2.85
C THR A 79 3.68 5.58 2.94
N VAL A 80 4.03 6.79 3.36
CA VAL A 80 3.11 7.94 3.40
C VAL A 80 2.56 8.25 2.01
N GLY A 81 3.44 8.34 1.00
CA GLY A 81 3.02 8.56 -0.38
C GLY A 81 2.12 7.44 -0.93
N TYR A 82 2.45 6.18 -0.59
CA TYR A 82 1.64 5.04 -1.00
C TYR A 82 0.24 5.05 -0.36
N ILE A 83 0.14 5.36 0.94
CA ILE A 83 -1.14 5.52 1.66
C ILE A 83 -1.94 6.68 1.06
N ALA A 84 -1.30 7.82 0.81
CA ALA A 84 -1.96 8.98 0.20
C ALA A 84 -2.58 8.61 -1.16
N MET A 85 -1.84 7.90 -2.00
CA MET A 85 -2.33 7.46 -3.30
C MET A 85 -3.48 6.45 -3.19
N ARG A 86 -3.36 5.45 -2.30
CA ARG A 86 -4.30 4.31 -2.26
C ARG A 86 -5.51 4.53 -1.37
N ALA A 87 -5.32 5.09 -0.18
CA ALA A 87 -6.37 5.30 0.80
C ALA A 87 -7.00 6.68 0.66
N LEU A 88 -6.19 7.73 0.56
CA LEU A 88 -6.68 9.12 0.47
C LEU A 88 -7.02 9.52 -0.97
N ARG A 89 -6.74 8.66 -1.96
CA ARG A 89 -7.03 8.89 -3.39
C ARG A 89 -6.40 10.17 -3.94
N ASP A 90 -5.25 10.57 -3.40
CA ASP A 90 -4.53 11.74 -3.87
C ASP A 90 -4.04 11.52 -5.32
N PRO A 91 -4.58 12.23 -6.32
CA PRO A 91 -4.19 12.06 -7.71
C PRO A 91 -2.76 12.53 -7.99
N ASP A 92 -2.22 13.38 -7.12
CA ASP A 92 -0.88 13.94 -7.27
C ASP A 92 0.16 13.29 -6.34
N ALA A 93 -0.18 12.18 -5.67
CA ALA A 93 0.80 11.41 -4.91
C ALA A 93 1.88 10.85 -5.83
N PHE A 94 3.14 10.96 -5.40
CA PHE A 94 4.29 10.44 -6.14
C PHE A 94 5.31 9.82 -5.19
N LEU A 95 6.04 8.81 -5.69
CA LEU A 95 7.00 7.99 -4.92
C LEU A 95 8.39 8.05 -5.59
N PRO A 96 9.14 9.15 -5.42
CA PRO A 96 10.39 9.35 -6.15
C PRO A 96 11.48 8.31 -5.85
N GLY A 97 11.46 7.73 -4.65
CA GLY A 97 12.37 6.67 -4.21
C GLY A 97 11.91 5.25 -4.57
N ASP A 98 10.80 5.09 -5.27
CA ASP A 98 10.29 3.77 -5.64
C ASP A 98 11.14 3.09 -6.69
N LEU A 99 11.62 1.88 -6.38
CA LEU A 99 12.49 1.12 -7.28
C LEU A 99 11.78 0.72 -8.57
N GLY A 100 10.48 0.43 -8.51
CA GLY A 100 9.69 0.10 -9.69
C GLY A 100 9.60 1.28 -10.65
N VAL A 101 9.37 2.48 -10.15
CA VAL A 101 9.38 3.71 -10.96
C VAL A 101 10.74 3.91 -11.63
N ARG A 102 11.81 3.76 -10.87
CA ARG A 102 13.18 3.89 -11.40
C ARG A 102 13.44 2.89 -12.53
N HIS A 103 13.18 1.60 -12.29
CA HIS A 103 13.39 0.55 -13.29
C HIS A 103 12.51 0.74 -14.53
N ALA A 104 11.27 1.20 -14.37
CA ALA A 104 10.40 1.48 -15.51
C ALA A 104 10.95 2.63 -16.36
N LEU A 105 11.44 3.70 -15.75
CA LEU A 105 12.05 4.83 -16.46
C LEU A 105 13.37 4.44 -17.13
N GLU A 106 14.21 3.66 -16.47
CA GLU A 106 15.45 3.11 -17.04
C GLU A 106 15.16 2.23 -18.28
N ALA A 107 14.11 1.41 -18.22
CA ALA A 107 13.68 0.61 -19.36
C ALA A 107 13.17 1.46 -20.55
N LEU A 108 12.69 2.68 -20.29
CA LEU A 108 12.31 3.65 -21.30
C LEU A 108 13.47 4.54 -21.77
N GLY A 109 14.70 4.25 -21.34
CA GLY A 109 15.91 4.99 -21.72
C GLY A 109 16.11 6.31 -20.95
N CYS A 110 15.38 6.51 -19.83
CA CYS A 110 15.55 7.68 -18.98
C CYS A 110 16.53 7.39 -17.83
N ASP A 111 17.20 8.43 -17.33
CA ASP A 111 17.97 8.30 -16.09
C ASP A 111 17.04 8.08 -14.89
N GLY A 112 17.18 6.93 -14.22
CA GLY A 112 16.42 6.53 -13.03
C GLY A 112 16.91 7.15 -11.72
N SER A 113 17.84 8.12 -11.76
CA SER A 113 18.31 8.78 -10.54
C SER A 113 17.17 9.56 -9.85
N PRO A 114 17.12 9.58 -8.50
CA PRO A 114 16.03 10.23 -7.77
C PRO A 114 15.79 11.70 -8.15
N ARG A 115 16.87 12.42 -8.46
CA ARG A 115 16.81 13.82 -8.88
C ARG A 115 16.09 13.97 -10.23
N VAL A 116 16.47 13.16 -11.22
CA VAL A 116 15.86 13.19 -12.56
C VAL A 116 14.42 12.74 -12.50
N VAL A 117 14.14 11.66 -11.79
CA VAL A 117 12.79 11.14 -11.59
C VAL A 117 11.87 12.17 -10.95
N THR A 118 12.33 12.88 -9.90
CA THR A 118 11.58 13.95 -9.26
C THR A 118 11.31 15.10 -10.23
N GLY A 119 12.34 15.58 -10.93
CA GLY A 119 12.20 16.67 -11.91
C GLY A 119 11.25 16.31 -13.05
N LEU A 120 11.32 15.07 -13.55
CA LEU A 120 10.43 14.59 -14.60
C LEU A 120 8.97 14.53 -14.10
N SER A 121 8.76 14.12 -12.85
CA SER A 121 7.42 13.98 -12.28
C SER A 121 6.66 15.30 -12.15
N GLU A 122 7.35 16.45 -12.07
CA GLU A 122 6.70 17.77 -12.02
C GLU A 122 5.86 18.07 -13.26
N ARG A 123 6.22 17.47 -14.40
CA ARG A 123 5.48 17.62 -15.66
C ARG A 123 4.16 16.84 -15.68
N TRP A 124 3.97 15.93 -14.73
CA TRP A 124 2.78 15.10 -14.62
C TRP A 124 1.75 15.64 -13.62
N ARG A 125 2.04 16.77 -12.97
CA ARG A 125 1.09 17.43 -12.08
C ARG A 125 -0.17 17.86 -12.82
N PRO A 126 -1.32 17.76 -12.21
CA PRO A 126 -1.63 17.25 -10.86
C PRO A 126 -1.98 15.73 -10.84
N TYR A 127 -1.49 14.95 -11.78
CA TYR A 127 -1.89 13.55 -12.00
C TYR A 127 -0.72 12.56 -11.85
N ARG A 128 0.26 12.86 -10.97
CA ARG A 128 1.46 12.03 -10.78
C ARG A 128 1.15 10.59 -10.36
N ALA A 129 0.07 10.36 -9.60
CA ALA A 129 -0.34 9.03 -9.19
C ALA A 129 -0.74 8.15 -10.40
N TYR A 130 -1.36 8.72 -11.42
CA TYR A 130 -1.69 8.00 -12.65
C TYR A 130 -0.43 7.65 -13.45
N ALA A 131 0.50 8.60 -13.60
CA ALA A 131 1.78 8.32 -14.25
C ALA A 131 2.54 7.19 -13.55
N LEU A 132 2.54 7.17 -12.22
CA LEU A 132 3.14 6.12 -11.41
C LEU A 132 2.49 4.74 -11.68
N GLN A 133 1.17 4.67 -11.76
CA GLN A 133 0.47 3.42 -12.10
C GLN A 133 0.84 2.93 -13.51
N HIS A 134 0.95 3.84 -14.49
CA HIS A 134 1.38 3.48 -15.84
C HIS A 134 2.82 2.97 -15.86
N LEU A 135 3.73 3.58 -15.12
CA LEU A 135 5.11 3.10 -15.00
C LEU A 135 5.16 1.70 -14.38
N TRP A 136 4.42 1.46 -13.31
CA TRP A 136 4.35 0.11 -12.70
C TRP A 136 3.76 -0.94 -13.64
N ALA A 137 2.80 -0.57 -14.49
CA ALA A 137 2.21 -1.48 -15.46
C ALA A 137 3.20 -1.93 -16.56
N GLN A 138 4.29 -1.19 -16.78
CA GLN A 138 5.37 -1.57 -17.71
C GLN A 138 6.31 -2.63 -17.12
N LEU A 139 6.29 -2.82 -15.79
CA LEU A 139 7.18 -3.78 -15.15
C LEU A 139 6.71 -5.22 -15.45
N PRO A 140 7.65 -6.13 -15.73
CA PRO A 140 7.29 -7.54 -15.87
C PRO A 140 6.65 -8.05 -14.56
N PRO A 141 5.65 -8.92 -14.63
CA PRO A 141 5.02 -9.49 -13.46
C PRO A 141 6.08 -10.20 -12.61
N THR A 142 6.14 -9.84 -11.32
CA THR A 142 7.07 -10.48 -10.40
C THR A 142 6.78 -12.00 -10.33
N ARG A 143 7.81 -12.81 -10.20
CA ARG A 143 7.69 -14.29 -10.15
C ARG A 143 6.65 -14.81 -9.13
N ARG A 144 6.31 -14.02 -8.11
CA ARG A 144 5.28 -14.37 -7.11
C ARG A 144 3.86 -14.32 -7.67
N SER A 145 3.54 -13.37 -8.54
CA SER A 145 2.19 -13.23 -9.10
C SER A 145 1.80 -14.35 -10.07
N ARG A 146 2.74 -15.10 -10.64
CA ARG A 146 2.44 -16.26 -11.50
C ARG A 146 2.06 -17.51 -10.73
N ARG A 147 2.45 -17.65 -9.47
CA ARG A 147 2.18 -18.85 -8.67
C ARG A 147 0.82 -18.77 -7.95
N ASP A 148 0.36 -17.54 -7.69
CA ASP A 148 -0.90 -17.29 -6.97
C ASP A 148 -2.12 -17.22 -7.91
N LEU A 149 -1.91 -17.26 -9.23
CA LEU A 149 -2.97 -17.24 -10.26
C LEU A 149 -3.36 -18.64 -10.77
N ARG A 150 -2.97 -19.72 -10.07
CA ARG A 150 -3.58 -21.02 -10.40
C ARG A 150 -5.06 -20.93 -10.02
N PRO A 151 -5.98 -21.08 -10.99
CA PRO A 151 -7.39 -21.17 -10.65
C PRO A 151 -7.57 -22.34 -9.67
N ALA A 152 -8.39 -22.13 -8.66
CA ALA A 152 -8.81 -23.22 -7.78
C ALA A 152 -9.37 -24.35 -8.68
N PRO A 153 -9.13 -25.63 -8.35
CA PRO A 153 -9.71 -26.72 -9.09
C PRO A 153 -11.23 -26.55 -9.10
N ASP A 154 -11.82 -26.71 -10.27
CA ASP A 154 -13.26 -26.61 -10.49
C ASP A 154 -13.96 -27.66 -9.61
N PRO A 155 -14.80 -27.27 -8.63
CA PRO A 155 -15.48 -28.20 -7.78
C PRO A 155 -16.57 -29.02 -8.50
N LEU A 156 -16.82 -28.73 -9.77
CA LEU A 156 -17.81 -29.43 -10.62
C LEU A 156 -17.17 -30.44 -11.61
N ALA A 157 -15.85 -30.66 -11.53
CA ALA A 157 -15.13 -31.62 -12.37
C ALA A 157 -14.98 -33.00 -11.74
N ALA A 158 -15.97 -33.44 -10.97
CA ALA A 158 -16.07 -34.80 -10.42
C ALA A 158 -17.42 -35.46 -10.79
#